data_af26769569015d66e356d9972aefa2b8
#
_entry.id   af26769569015d66e356d9972aefa2b8
#
_cell.length_a   1.000
_cell.length_b   1.000
_cell.length_c   1.000
_cell.angle_alpha   90.00
_cell.angle_beta   90.00
_cell.angle_gamma   90.00
#
_symmetry.space_group_name_H-M   'P 1'
#
loop_
_entity.id
_entity.type
_entity.pdbx_description
1 polymer ?
#
loop_
_entity_poly.entity_id
_entity_poly.type
_entity_poly.pdbx_seq_one_letter_code
_entity_poly.pdbx_strand_id
1 'polypeptide(L)'
;MLTQVPDAEPRLRCRRHAELLAAAILGVALARLLSTHAPIALAFACYGALHGAALALCLRPWPARWQAPAFVAAASIQSGLLARLGLLAAPLLARRGVEMAASLVVALCACAGALGYGALLRCLLRYRLAAGPLAMIALACVFAASAALVLMRQYPLGGTAWLAILWWLAFSGGLCADAGRRGLRAPAA
;
A
#
# COMPACT_ATOMS: atom_id res chain seq x y z
N MET A 1 3.55 37.51 -20.14
CA MET A 1 3.63 37.29 -18.68
C MET A 1 2.80 36.07 -18.37
N LEU A 2 3.42 34.85 -18.32
CA LEU A 2 2.74 33.64 -17.94
C LEU A 2 2.70 33.63 -16.40
N THR A 3 1.54 33.91 -15.84
CA THR A 3 1.27 33.74 -14.41
C THR A 3 1.50 32.25 -14.07
N GLN A 4 2.64 31.95 -13.43
CA GLN A 4 2.85 30.64 -12.80
C GLN A 4 1.74 30.47 -11.76
N VAL A 5 0.77 29.61 -12.08
CA VAL A 5 -0.17 29.11 -11.08
C VAL A 5 0.68 28.40 -10.03
N PRO A 6 0.64 28.82 -8.75
CA PRO A 6 1.42 28.17 -7.72
C PRO A 6 1.07 26.68 -7.75
N ASP A 7 2.09 25.84 -7.86
CA ASP A 7 1.95 24.37 -7.85
C ASP A 7 1.17 23.98 -6.59
N ALA A 8 -0.13 23.76 -6.73
CA ALA A 8 -0.98 23.37 -5.62
C ALA A 8 -0.49 22.02 -5.10
N GLU A 9 0.05 22.00 -3.90
CA GLU A 9 0.54 20.79 -3.25
C GLU A 9 -0.60 19.76 -3.14
N PRO A 10 -0.40 18.51 -3.59
CA PRO A 10 -1.47 17.51 -3.57
C PRO A 10 -1.90 17.24 -2.12
N ARG A 11 -3.17 17.52 -1.82
CA ARG A 11 -3.76 17.29 -0.48
C ARG A 11 -4.52 15.98 -0.47
N LEU A 12 -4.22 15.13 0.50
CA LEU A 12 -4.94 13.89 0.72
C LEU A 12 -6.32 14.18 1.33
N ARG A 13 -7.38 13.78 0.64
CA ARG A 13 -8.76 13.86 1.14
C ARG A 13 -9.08 12.58 1.92
N CYS A 14 -8.72 12.55 3.21
CA CYS A 14 -8.79 11.34 4.04
C CYS A 14 -10.18 10.68 4.08
N ARG A 15 -11.27 11.45 4.17
CA ARG A 15 -12.62 10.88 4.15
C ARG A 15 -12.91 10.12 2.86
N ARG A 16 -12.64 10.74 1.71
CA ARG A 16 -12.82 10.08 0.40
C ARG A 16 -11.91 8.89 0.23
N HIS A 17 -10.69 8.97 0.78
CA HIS A 17 -9.74 7.86 0.78
C HIS A 17 -10.29 6.67 1.59
N ALA A 18 -10.86 6.90 2.77
CA ALA A 18 -11.48 5.85 3.57
C ALA A 18 -12.65 5.18 2.85
N GLU A 19 -13.51 5.96 2.17
CA GLU A 19 -14.64 5.44 1.38
C GLU A 19 -14.14 4.54 0.22
N LEU A 20 -13.15 5.00 -0.55
CA LEU A 20 -12.57 4.22 -1.65
C LEU A 20 -11.79 3.00 -1.17
N LEU A 21 -11.12 3.10 -0.04
CA LEU A 21 -10.42 1.99 0.57
C LEU A 21 -11.41 0.91 1.03
N ALA A 22 -12.53 1.30 1.65
CA ALA A 22 -13.59 0.37 2.04
C ALA A 22 -14.16 -0.36 0.81
N ALA A 23 -14.44 0.36 -0.29
CA ALA A 23 -14.88 -0.24 -1.55
C ALA A 23 -13.84 -1.21 -2.12
N ALA A 24 -12.55 -0.86 -2.07
CA ALA A 24 -11.47 -1.74 -2.53
C ALA A 24 -11.35 -3.01 -1.67
N ILE A 25 -11.49 -2.90 -0.34
CA ILE A 25 -11.49 -4.04 0.59
C ILE A 25 -12.67 -4.98 0.28
N LEU A 26 -13.87 -4.44 0.08
CA LEU A 26 -15.04 -5.24 -0.32
C LEU A 26 -14.81 -5.94 -1.66
N GLY A 27 -14.23 -5.23 -2.64
CA GLY A 27 -13.85 -5.80 -3.93
C GLY A 27 -12.86 -6.96 -3.81
N VAL A 28 -11.85 -6.84 -2.94
CA VAL A 28 -10.88 -7.91 -2.65
C VAL A 28 -11.56 -9.12 -1.99
N ALA A 29 -12.41 -8.88 -1.01
CA ALA A 29 -13.14 -9.95 -0.32
C ALA A 29 -14.04 -10.72 -1.31
N LEU A 30 -14.78 -10.00 -2.15
CA LEU A 30 -15.65 -10.60 -3.17
C LEU A 30 -14.84 -11.35 -4.23
N ALA A 31 -13.77 -10.76 -4.77
CA ALA A 31 -12.89 -11.40 -5.72
C ALA A 31 -12.26 -12.68 -5.16
N ARG A 32 -11.92 -12.69 -3.87
CA ARG A 32 -11.37 -13.87 -3.19
C ARG A 32 -12.39 -15.00 -3.05
N LEU A 33 -13.65 -14.66 -2.78
CA LEU A 33 -14.73 -15.64 -2.72
C LEU A 33 -15.02 -16.27 -4.09
N LEU A 34 -14.88 -15.50 -5.17
CA LEU A 34 -15.17 -15.92 -6.54
C LEU A 34 -13.99 -16.63 -7.23
N SER A 35 -12.75 -16.36 -6.82
CA SER A 35 -11.55 -16.91 -7.46
C SER A 35 -10.56 -17.52 -6.46
N THR A 36 -10.82 -18.76 -6.04
CA THR A 36 -9.93 -19.50 -5.14
C THR A 36 -8.62 -19.98 -5.80
N HIS A 37 -8.52 -19.94 -7.13
CA HIS A 37 -7.44 -20.54 -7.91
C HIS A 37 -6.47 -19.55 -8.57
N ALA A 38 -6.66 -18.23 -8.37
CA ALA A 38 -5.76 -17.25 -8.97
C ALA A 38 -4.33 -17.37 -8.37
N PRO A 39 -3.26 -17.32 -9.21
CA PRO A 39 -1.89 -17.28 -8.71
C PRO A 39 -1.70 -16.13 -7.71
N ILE A 40 -1.04 -16.39 -6.59
CA ILE A 40 -0.87 -15.42 -5.49
C ILE A 40 -0.26 -14.10 -6.00
N ALA A 41 0.74 -14.16 -6.89
CA ALA A 41 1.36 -12.97 -7.44
C ALA A 41 0.37 -12.11 -8.24
N LEU A 42 -0.53 -12.74 -9.01
CA LEU A 42 -1.58 -12.04 -9.75
C LEU A 42 -2.60 -11.41 -8.80
N ALA A 43 -3.01 -12.12 -7.76
CA ALA A 43 -3.90 -11.58 -6.73
C ALA A 43 -3.30 -10.33 -6.09
N PHE A 44 -2.02 -10.35 -5.70
CA PHE A 44 -1.34 -9.19 -5.14
C PHE A 44 -1.15 -8.06 -6.15
N ALA A 45 -0.94 -8.34 -7.43
CA ALA A 45 -0.92 -7.33 -8.48
C ALA A 45 -2.27 -6.61 -8.60
N CYS A 46 -3.37 -7.35 -8.58
CA CYS A 46 -4.73 -6.77 -8.55
C CYS A 46 -4.97 -5.95 -7.29
N TYR A 47 -4.53 -6.44 -6.12
CA TYR A 47 -4.64 -5.69 -4.86
C TYR A 47 -3.84 -4.38 -4.94
N GLY A 48 -2.60 -4.44 -5.45
CA GLY A 48 -1.79 -3.23 -5.67
C GLY A 48 -2.44 -2.23 -6.62
N ALA A 49 -3.10 -2.70 -7.68
CA ALA A 49 -3.84 -1.84 -8.61
C ALA A 49 -5.01 -1.14 -7.92
N LEU A 50 -5.83 -1.87 -7.15
CA LEU A 50 -6.99 -1.32 -6.43
C LEU A 50 -6.56 -0.28 -5.39
N HIS A 51 -5.55 -0.59 -4.59
CA HIS A 51 -5.03 0.35 -3.60
C HIS A 51 -4.39 1.57 -4.27
N GLY A 52 -3.61 1.36 -5.34
CA GLY A 52 -3.01 2.43 -6.13
C GLY A 52 -4.08 3.36 -6.73
N ALA A 53 -5.16 2.81 -7.26
CA ALA A 53 -6.29 3.59 -7.79
C ALA A 53 -6.97 4.43 -6.70
N ALA A 54 -7.25 3.82 -5.53
CA ALA A 54 -7.83 4.54 -4.39
C ALA A 54 -6.95 5.72 -3.96
N LEU A 55 -5.64 5.51 -3.85
CA LEU A 55 -4.68 6.59 -3.51
C LEU A 55 -4.62 7.66 -4.60
N ALA A 56 -4.48 7.27 -5.86
CA ALA A 56 -4.43 8.21 -6.99
C ALA A 56 -5.68 9.10 -7.06
N LEU A 57 -6.86 8.53 -6.85
CA LEU A 57 -8.12 9.28 -6.85
C LEU A 57 -8.24 10.27 -5.69
N CYS A 58 -7.57 10.00 -4.57
CA CYS A 58 -7.61 10.85 -3.39
C CYS A 58 -6.57 11.97 -3.41
N LEU A 59 -5.46 11.76 -4.14
CA LEU A 59 -4.36 12.70 -4.27
C LEU A 59 -4.53 13.58 -5.53
N ARG A 60 -5.52 14.49 -5.52
CA ARG A 60 -5.71 15.46 -6.60
C ARG A 60 -5.32 16.87 -6.13
N PRO A 61 -4.89 17.76 -7.04
CA PRO A 61 -4.72 17.61 -8.49
C PRO A 61 -3.44 16.83 -8.87
N TRP A 62 -3.51 16.11 -10.01
CA TRP A 62 -2.32 15.47 -10.57
C TRP A 62 -1.58 16.44 -11.49
N PRO A 63 -0.23 16.45 -11.46
CA PRO A 63 0.54 17.32 -12.36
C PRO A 63 0.32 17.00 -13.83
N ALA A 64 0.12 15.73 -14.19
CA ALA A 64 -0.21 15.30 -15.53
C ALA A 64 -1.20 14.11 -15.52
N ARG A 65 -2.06 14.01 -16.56
CA ARG A 65 -3.10 12.96 -16.62
C ARG A 65 -2.56 11.53 -16.65
N TRP A 66 -1.35 11.32 -17.21
CA TRP A 66 -0.70 10.00 -17.29
C TRP A 66 -0.15 9.50 -15.96
N GLN A 67 0.06 10.37 -14.99
CA GLN A 67 0.71 10.00 -13.72
C GLN A 67 -0.15 9.09 -12.85
N ALA A 68 -1.46 9.28 -12.85
CA ALA A 68 -2.35 8.42 -12.10
C ALA A 68 -2.37 6.97 -12.63
N PRO A 69 -2.59 6.71 -13.94
CA PRO A 69 -2.50 5.35 -14.46
C PRO A 69 -1.10 4.75 -14.32
N ALA A 70 -0.03 5.54 -14.49
CA ALA A 70 1.34 5.08 -14.26
C ALA A 70 1.57 4.67 -12.80
N PHE A 71 1.03 5.42 -11.84
CA PHE A 71 1.10 5.07 -10.42
C PHE A 71 0.35 3.75 -10.14
N VAL A 72 -0.85 3.58 -10.68
CA VAL A 72 -1.64 2.34 -10.52
C VAL A 72 -0.88 1.14 -11.10
N ALA A 73 -0.34 1.28 -12.31
CA ALA A 73 0.45 0.22 -12.96
C ALA A 73 1.71 -0.13 -12.15
N ALA A 74 2.46 0.87 -11.69
CA ALA A 74 3.67 0.66 -10.88
C ALA A 74 3.33 0.01 -9.53
N ALA A 75 2.26 0.42 -8.86
CA ALA A 75 1.77 -0.17 -7.62
C ALA A 75 1.36 -1.64 -7.81
N SER A 76 0.69 -1.95 -8.92
CA SER A 76 0.31 -3.32 -9.32
C SER A 76 1.54 -4.20 -9.51
N ILE A 77 2.49 -3.75 -10.33
CA ILE A 77 3.75 -4.48 -10.62
C ILE A 77 4.55 -4.70 -9.33
N GLN A 78 4.74 -3.66 -8.54
CA GLN A 78 5.48 -3.75 -7.26
C GLN A 78 4.86 -4.80 -6.33
N SER A 79 3.54 -4.77 -6.14
CA SER A 79 2.84 -5.71 -5.26
C SER A 79 2.94 -7.16 -5.75
N GLY A 80 2.79 -7.40 -7.04
CA GLY A 80 2.95 -8.71 -7.66
C GLY A 80 4.39 -9.24 -7.56
N LEU A 81 5.40 -8.38 -7.80
CA LEU A 81 6.81 -8.74 -7.66
C LEU A 81 7.19 -9.09 -6.23
N LEU A 82 6.77 -8.29 -5.25
CA LEU A 82 7.04 -8.57 -3.83
C LEU A 82 6.41 -9.88 -3.39
N ALA A 83 5.17 -10.18 -3.81
CA ALA A 83 4.53 -11.46 -3.53
C ALA A 83 5.31 -12.63 -4.16
N ARG A 84 5.76 -12.49 -5.41
CA ARG A 84 6.56 -13.52 -6.08
C ARG A 84 7.91 -13.73 -5.40
N LEU A 85 8.61 -12.66 -5.05
CA LEU A 85 9.87 -12.74 -4.30
C LEU A 85 9.68 -13.40 -2.95
N GLY A 86 8.60 -13.06 -2.23
CA GLY A 86 8.26 -13.70 -0.96
C GLY A 86 8.03 -15.20 -1.08
N LEU A 87 7.30 -15.63 -2.12
CA LEU A 87 7.05 -17.04 -2.40
C LEU A 87 8.33 -17.82 -2.72
N LEU A 88 9.32 -17.20 -3.35
CA LEU A 88 10.60 -17.81 -3.65
C LEU A 88 11.56 -17.80 -2.45
N ALA A 89 11.59 -16.71 -1.69
CA ALA A 89 12.53 -16.53 -0.58
C ALA A 89 12.18 -17.38 0.65
N ALA A 90 10.89 -17.48 1.00
CA ALA A 90 10.48 -18.19 2.22
C ALA A 90 10.93 -19.68 2.25
N PRO A 91 10.72 -20.50 1.20
CA PRO A 91 11.18 -21.87 1.22
C PRO A 91 12.71 -22.00 1.16
N LEU A 92 13.42 -21.06 0.51
CA LEU A 92 14.88 -21.06 0.48
C LEU A 92 15.49 -20.82 1.86
N LEU A 93 14.94 -19.86 2.62
CA LEU A 93 15.36 -19.57 3.99
C LEU A 93 15.02 -20.73 4.93
N ALA A 94 13.82 -21.31 4.79
CA ALA A 94 13.41 -22.48 5.57
C ALA A 94 14.37 -23.68 5.37
N ARG A 95 14.79 -23.94 4.13
CA ARG A 95 15.76 -25.00 3.82
C ARG A 95 17.15 -24.76 4.44
N ARG A 96 17.49 -23.49 4.76
CA ARG A 96 18.73 -23.12 5.44
C ARG A 96 18.60 -23.12 6.98
N GLY A 97 17.50 -23.65 7.50
CA GLY A 97 17.27 -23.76 8.95
C GLY A 97 16.88 -22.42 9.61
N VAL A 98 16.45 -21.42 8.82
CA VAL A 98 15.95 -20.16 9.40
C VAL A 98 14.55 -20.40 9.94
N GLU A 99 14.46 -20.56 11.27
CA GLU A 99 13.18 -20.58 11.94
C GLU A 99 12.43 -19.27 11.68
N MET A 100 11.11 -19.32 11.56
CA MET A 100 10.28 -18.15 11.23
C MET A 100 10.57 -17.50 9.85
N ALA A 101 11.16 -18.25 8.90
CA ALA A 101 11.49 -17.73 7.56
C ALA A 101 10.30 -17.01 6.89
N ALA A 102 9.09 -17.54 7.00
CA ALA A 102 7.90 -16.93 6.44
C ALA A 102 7.59 -15.55 7.08
N SER A 103 7.71 -15.44 8.40
CA SER A 103 7.46 -14.16 9.12
C SER A 103 8.49 -13.10 8.74
N LEU A 104 9.76 -13.49 8.65
CA LEU A 104 10.84 -12.58 8.23
C LEU A 104 10.61 -12.08 6.81
N VAL A 105 10.31 -12.98 5.87
CA VAL A 105 10.07 -12.62 4.47
C VAL A 105 8.87 -11.70 4.34
N VAL A 106 7.77 -11.99 5.04
CA VAL A 106 6.57 -11.14 5.01
C VAL A 106 6.87 -9.75 5.60
N ALA A 107 7.61 -9.66 6.69
CA ALA A 107 8.02 -8.39 7.28
C ALA A 107 8.89 -7.57 6.32
N LEU A 108 9.88 -8.19 5.67
CA LEU A 108 10.73 -7.55 4.67
C LEU A 108 9.94 -7.07 3.44
N CYS A 109 9.02 -7.90 2.94
CA CYS A 109 8.14 -7.52 1.82
C CYS A 109 7.19 -6.38 2.20
N ALA A 110 6.66 -6.38 3.43
CA ALA A 110 5.78 -5.31 3.91
C ALA A 110 6.52 -3.98 4.03
N CYS A 111 7.75 -4.01 4.57
CA CYS A 111 8.63 -2.84 4.66
C CYS A 111 9.00 -2.31 3.27
N ALA A 112 9.50 -3.18 2.38
CA ALA A 112 9.87 -2.83 1.01
C ALA A 112 8.67 -2.28 0.23
N GLY A 113 7.47 -2.85 0.46
CA GLY A 113 6.22 -2.36 -0.09
C GLY A 113 5.93 -0.93 0.32
N ALA A 114 6.01 -0.62 1.61
CA ALA A 114 5.74 0.72 2.14
C ALA A 114 6.75 1.75 1.62
N LEU A 115 8.04 1.42 1.61
CA LEU A 115 9.09 2.29 1.08
C LEU A 115 8.92 2.53 -0.42
N GLY A 116 8.62 1.49 -1.19
CA GLY A 116 8.37 1.59 -2.63
C GLY A 116 7.13 2.43 -2.94
N TYR A 117 6.01 2.25 -2.23
CA TYR A 117 4.84 3.11 -2.37
C TYR A 117 5.16 4.57 -2.01
N GLY A 118 5.96 4.81 -0.95
CA GLY A 118 6.44 6.14 -0.62
C GLY A 118 7.26 6.78 -1.75
N ALA A 119 8.14 6.00 -2.39
CA ALA A 119 8.90 6.44 -3.55
C ALA A 119 7.99 6.72 -4.76
N LEU A 120 7.03 5.85 -5.06
CA LEU A 120 6.06 6.06 -6.15
C LEU A 120 5.20 7.30 -5.93
N LEU A 121 4.72 7.54 -4.69
CA LEU A 121 3.97 8.73 -4.31
C LEU A 121 4.80 9.99 -4.57
N ARG A 122 6.08 9.97 -4.19
CA ARG A 122 6.99 11.10 -4.40
C ARG A 122 7.30 11.34 -5.88
N CYS A 123 7.62 10.28 -6.64
CA CYS A 123 8.08 10.40 -8.02
C CYS A 123 6.93 10.66 -8.99
N LEU A 124 5.79 9.99 -8.83
CA LEU A 124 4.69 10.05 -9.79
C LEU A 124 3.61 11.05 -9.38
N LEU A 125 3.25 11.10 -8.11
CA LEU A 125 2.17 11.97 -7.64
C LEU A 125 2.69 13.24 -6.94
N ARG A 126 4.02 13.44 -6.87
CA ARG A 126 4.69 14.57 -6.19
C ARG A 126 4.26 14.75 -4.73
N TYR A 127 3.72 13.71 -4.12
CA TYR A 127 3.38 13.71 -2.70
C TYR A 127 4.62 13.41 -1.87
N ARG A 128 5.10 14.41 -1.12
CA ARG A 128 6.32 14.28 -0.32
C ARG A 128 6.01 13.78 1.08
N LEU A 129 6.46 12.57 1.38
CA LEU A 129 6.53 12.05 2.75
C LEU A 129 7.92 12.36 3.31
N ALA A 130 7.98 12.95 4.52
CA ALA A 130 9.24 13.07 5.24
C ALA A 130 9.71 11.67 5.69
N ALA A 131 11.03 11.53 5.91
CA ALA A 131 11.63 10.23 6.26
C ALA A 131 11.04 9.64 7.55
N GLY A 132 10.80 10.46 8.59
CA GLY A 132 10.21 10.01 9.85
C GLY A 132 8.80 9.41 9.68
N PRO A 133 7.82 10.13 9.12
CA PRO A 133 6.51 9.56 8.82
C PRO A 133 6.56 8.31 7.94
N LEU A 134 7.43 8.26 6.93
CA LEU A 134 7.57 7.09 6.07
C LEU A 134 8.10 5.88 6.85
N ALA A 135 9.07 6.07 7.73
CA ALA A 135 9.60 5.01 8.60
C ALA A 135 8.52 4.48 9.55
N MET A 136 7.71 5.37 10.15
CA MET A 136 6.59 4.96 11.00
C MET A 136 5.51 4.20 10.23
N ILE A 137 5.20 4.61 9.01
CA ILE A 137 4.27 3.88 8.12
C ILE A 137 4.84 2.50 7.79
N ALA A 138 6.13 2.41 7.43
CA ALA A 138 6.76 1.13 7.13
C ALA A 138 6.73 0.18 8.33
N LEU A 139 7.01 0.68 9.53
CA LEU A 139 6.92 -0.08 10.78
C LEU A 139 5.48 -0.56 11.04
N ALA A 140 4.48 0.31 10.90
CA ALA A 140 3.08 -0.05 11.03
C ALA A 140 2.66 -1.13 10.02
N CYS A 141 3.16 -1.08 8.78
CA CYS A 141 2.92 -2.09 7.76
C CYS A 141 3.56 -3.45 8.12
N VAL A 142 4.74 -3.45 8.75
CA VAL A 142 5.38 -4.68 9.25
C VAL A 142 4.54 -5.31 10.36
N PHE A 143 4.08 -4.54 11.33
CA PHE A 143 3.19 -5.04 12.39
C PHE A 143 1.86 -5.57 11.85
N ALA A 144 1.24 -4.83 10.92
CA ALA A 144 0.01 -5.24 10.25
C ALA A 144 0.17 -6.56 9.48
N ALA A 145 1.29 -6.73 8.77
CA ALA A 145 1.60 -7.95 8.05
C ALA A 145 1.85 -9.14 9.00
N SER A 146 2.50 -8.91 10.14
CA SER A 146 2.70 -9.92 11.17
C SER A 146 1.36 -10.35 11.80
N ALA A 147 0.48 -9.40 12.12
CA ALA A 147 -0.88 -9.68 12.58
C ALA A 147 -1.70 -10.47 11.54
N ALA A 148 -1.53 -10.13 10.24
CA ALA A 148 -2.19 -10.85 9.15
C ALA A 148 -1.79 -12.34 9.12
N LEU A 149 -0.53 -12.68 9.38
CA LEU A 149 -0.09 -14.08 9.45
C LEU A 149 -0.79 -14.85 10.56
N VAL A 150 -1.03 -14.22 11.71
CA VAL A 150 -1.79 -14.82 12.81
C VAL A 150 -3.24 -15.06 12.37
N LEU A 151 -3.88 -14.04 11.77
CA LEU A 151 -5.26 -14.15 11.28
C LEU A 151 -5.40 -15.21 10.18
N MET A 152 -4.42 -15.35 9.29
CA MET A 152 -4.43 -16.41 8.27
C MET A 152 -4.42 -17.80 8.86
N ARG A 153 -3.76 -18.00 10.01
CA ARG A 153 -3.78 -19.29 10.73
C ARG A 153 -5.11 -19.56 11.38
N GLN A 154 -5.74 -18.54 11.97
CA GLN A 154 -7.02 -18.65 12.67
C GLN A 154 -8.23 -18.69 11.72
N TYR A 155 -8.15 -17.91 10.64
CA TYR A 155 -9.24 -17.71 9.67
C TYR A 155 -8.76 -17.97 8.25
N PRO A 156 -8.58 -19.23 7.85
CA PRO A 156 -7.98 -19.60 6.56
C PRO A 156 -8.83 -19.16 5.35
N LEU A 157 -10.14 -18.96 5.51
CA LEU A 157 -11.05 -18.50 4.44
C LEU A 157 -10.62 -17.14 3.85
N GLY A 158 -10.05 -16.26 4.66
CA GLY A 158 -9.54 -14.96 4.20
C GLY A 158 -8.20 -15.06 3.46
N GLY A 159 -7.42 -16.11 3.72
CA GLY A 159 -6.14 -16.37 3.08
C GLY A 159 -5.25 -15.14 2.99
N THR A 160 -4.59 -14.95 1.85
CA THR A 160 -3.68 -13.83 1.59
C THR A 160 -4.36 -12.46 1.54
N ALA A 161 -5.69 -12.40 1.48
CA ALA A 161 -6.41 -11.12 1.53
C ALA A 161 -6.16 -10.37 2.85
N TRP A 162 -5.98 -11.08 3.97
CA TRP A 162 -5.63 -10.47 5.25
C TRP A 162 -4.34 -9.64 5.18
N LEU A 163 -3.32 -10.15 4.46
CA LEU A 163 -2.06 -9.42 4.25
C LEU A 163 -2.30 -8.10 3.52
N ALA A 164 -3.08 -8.12 2.44
CA ALA A 164 -3.39 -6.92 1.68
C ALA A 164 -4.22 -5.93 2.49
N ILE A 165 -5.30 -6.39 3.12
CA ILE A 165 -6.24 -5.52 3.85
C ILE A 165 -5.54 -4.82 5.01
N LEU A 166 -4.86 -5.57 5.89
CA LEU A 166 -4.21 -4.97 7.05
C LEU A 166 -3.05 -4.05 6.66
N TRP A 167 -2.29 -4.43 5.63
CA TRP A 167 -1.24 -3.57 5.10
C TRP A 167 -1.80 -2.26 4.53
N TRP A 168 -2.91 -2.33 3.77
CA TRP A 168 -3.57 -1.13 3.25
C TRP A 168 -4.08 -0.20 4.34
N LEU A 169 -4.71 -0.77 5.37
CA LEU A 169 -5.21 0.00 6.52
C LEU A 169 -4.06 0.70 7.25
N ALA A 170 -2.95 0.00 7.48
CA ALA A 170 -1.77 0.58 8.12
C ALA A 170 -1.13 1.69 7.28
N PHE A 171 -0.93 1.44 5.99
CA PHE A 171 -0.33 2.43 5.08
C PHE A 171 -1.21 3.66 4.92
N SER A 172 -2.50 3.47 4.64
CA SER A 172 -3.47 4.56 4.44
C SER A 172 -3.74 5.35 5.73
N GLY A 173 -3.83 4.67 6.87
CA GLY A 173 -3.96 5.30 8.18
C GLY A 173 -2.76 6.18 8.51
N GLY A 174 -1.55 5.70 8.21
CA GLY A 174 -0.33 6.47 8.38
C GLY A 174 -0.26 7.71 7.47
N LEU A 175 -0.71 7.59 6.21
CA LEU A 175 -0.81 8.73 5.29
C LEU A 175 -1.81 9.79 5.79
N CYS A 176 -2.98 9.35 6.26
CA CYS A 176 -3.99 10.25 6.81
C CYS A 176 -3.50 10.95 8.09
N ALA A 177 -2.77 10.24 8.95
CA ALA A 177 -2.17 10.83 10.15
C ALA A 177 -1.10 11.88 9.81
N ASP A 178 -0.27 11.64 8.77
CA ASP A 178 0.70 12.63 8.29
C ASP A 178 0.00 13.85 7.69
N ALA A 179 -1.02 13.66 6.86
CA ALA A 179 -1.80 14.73 6.26
C ALA A 179 -2.51 15.59 7.31
N GLY A 180 -3.08 14.97 8.35
CA GLY A 180 -3.70 15.68 9.48
C GLY A 180 -2.70 16.55 10.23
N ARG A 181 -1.49 16.04 10.52
CA ARG A 181 -0.42 16.81 11.19
C ARG A 181 0.05 18.01 10.36
N ARG A 182 0.07 17.90 9.04
CA ARG A 182 0.43 19.03 8.16
C ARG A 182 -0.66 20.09 8.14
N GLY A 183 -1.94 19.69 8.12
CA GLY A 183 -3.06 20.61 8.18
C GLY A 183 -3.08 21.44 9.48
N LEU A 184 -2.68 20.85 10.61
CA LEU A 184 -2.58 21.55 11.90
C LEU A 184 -1.40 22.52 11.98
N ARG A 185 -0.37 22.34 11.14
CA ARG A 185 0.83 23.22 11.11
C ARG A 185 0.72 24.35 10.10
N ALA A 186 -0.29 24.34 9.23
CA ALA A 186 -0.53 25.46 8.33
C ALA A 186 -1.01 26.65 9.17
N PRO A 187 -0.34 27.83 9.11
CA PRO A 187 -0.82 29.02 9.79
C PRO A 187 -2.23 29.34 9.27
N ALA A 188 -3.12 29.71 10.20
CA ALA A 188 -4.42 30.28 9.84
C ALA A 188 -4.14 31.55 9.03
N ALA A 189 -4.48 31.52 7.73
CA ALA A 189 -4.34 32.64 6.81
C ALA A 189 -5.45 33.68 7.04
#